data_28afbf34da5a18719aabecc41e98c455
#
_entry.id   28afbf34da5a18719aabecc41e98c455
#
_cell.length_a   1.000
_cell.length_b   1.000
_cell.length_c   1.000
_cell.angle_alpha   90.00
_cell.angle_beta   90.00
_cell.angle_gamma   90.00
#
_symmetry.space_group_name_H-M   'P 1'
#
loop_
_entity.id
_entity.type
_entity.pdbx_description
1 polymer ?
#
loop_
_entity_poly.entity_id
_entity_poly.type
_entity_poly.pdbx_seq_one_letter_code
_entity_poly.pdbx_strand_id
1 'polypeptide(L)'
;MPKGIITTYALVFGAIFTILLASIVGVVLLQLKQANQRLAWNQALHTAEAGLHYYRWCLNNAVEDNCQLEKEHFDIEGNPLGEFFLEDFTNYACGEMVSRRIYSTGWANKFPDTQRKISMFYSRSSITGFSYLTNTNVWVESGTQVKGVYRSNAGIRMDGENKSSVLSATSSWLCTASYGCDYLSCPTDCSREGSSCRCPGIFTTTKESNPDLFSFPVEYFNFDAITIDLRAIKDITISHPLQYYWPPVTEVDPIGLGYHLKFLTTGGFEVWIITDLTSTYSYSAEEGWHYDSFIISGEYRYGGTIFTDPDCGLIFVEDNLWVNGEINGKVTIASADLISPSKDTSIILPGDIYYDNQSGSCGLALITEKNILIAPNAPSQMDMFGIFVAQKGRFGINHYPSNLKNKLKITGSIVSSNRIRINWASGGSIISGFKIYEHKVDLNVIYSPPLFVPYTGSDFRIVGWEEI
;
A
#
# COMPACT_ATOMS: atom_id res chain seq x y z
N MET A 1 -58.85 -72.41 -2.93
CA MET A 1 -58.28 -71.10 -2.68
C MET A 1 -59.10 -70.10 -3.44
N PRO A 2 -59.62 -69.00 -2.83
CA PRO A 2 -60.47 -68.04 -3.53
C PRO A 2 -59.61 -67.28 -4.58
N LYS A 3 -60.02 -67.39 -5.85
CA LYS A 3 -59.31 -66.79 -7.02
C LYS A 3 -59.24 -65.30 -6.99
N GLY A 4 -59.91 -64.61 -6.05
CA GLY A 4 -59.90 -63.15 -5.91
C GLY A 4 -58.73 -62.54 -5.10
N ILE A 5 -58.06 -63.33 -4.26
CA ILE A 5 -56.99 -62.84 -3.35
C ILE A 5 -55.70 -62.53 -4.12
N ILE A 6 -55.36 -63.35 -5.13
CA ILE A 6 -54.13 -63.22 -5.92
C ILE A 6 -54.16 -61.92 -6.76
N THR A 7 -55.33 -61.60 -7.36
CA THR A 7 -55.51 -60.36 -8.13
C THR A 7 -55.41 -59.11 -7.29
N THR A 8 -55.90 -59.16 -6.05
CA THR A 8 -55.78 -58.04 -5.09
C THR A 8 -54.33 -57.81 -4.68
N TYR A 9 -53.60 -58.87 -4.38
CA TYR A 9 -52.14 -58.77 -4.06
C TYR A 9 -51.34 -58.25 -5.29
N ALA A 10 -51.59 -58.73 -6.50
CA ALA A 10 -50.94 -58.27 -7.70
C ALA A 10 -51.21 -56.76 -7.96
N LEU A 11 -52.41 -56.30 -7.73
CA LEU A 11 -52.77 -54.88 -7.84
C LEU A 11 -52.09 -54.01 -6.79
N VAL A 12 -52.04 -54.46 -5.53
CA VAL A 12 -51.40 -53.73 -4.43
C VAL A 12 -49.89 -53.68 -4.67
N PHE A 13 -49.25 -54.83 -4.98
CA PHE A 13 -47.81 -54.83 -5.30
C PHE A 13 -47.45 -54.03 -6.52
N GLY A 14 -48.31 -54.08 -7.60
CA GLY A 14 -48.15 -53.24 -8.78
C GLY A 14 -48.23 -51.71 -8.46
N ALA A 15 -49.20 -51.34 -7.63
CA ALA A 15 -49.33 -49.94 -7.18
C ALA A 15 -48.14 -49.49 -6.35
N ILE A 16 -47.67 -50.29 -5.41
CA ILE A 16 -46.48 -49.95 -4.62
C ILE A 16 -45.24 -49.84 -5.50
N PHE A 17 -45.07 -50.79 -6.44
CA PHE A 17 -43.94 -50.76 -7.37
C PHE A 17 -43.93 -49.54 -8.29
N THR A 18 -45.09 -49.14 -8.81
CA THR A 18 -45.22 -47.94 -9.63
C THR A 18 -44.93 -46.65 -8.85
N ILE A 19 -45.36 -46.56 -7.56
CA ILE A 19 -45.07 -45.43 -6.70
C ILE A 19 -43.54 -45.36 -6.41
N LEU A 20 -42.91 -46.50 -6.12
CA LEU A 20 -41.46 -46.57 -5.89
C LEU A 20 -40.69 -46.19 -7.15
N LEU A 21 -41.05 -46.70 -8.32
CA LEU A 21 -40.41 -46.29 -9.58
C LEU A 21 -40.59 -44.82 -9.87
N ALA A 22 -41.81 -44.28 -9.71
CA ALA A 22 -42.08 -42.85 -9.91
C ALA A 22 -41.24 -41.97 -8.97
N SER A 23 -41.07 -42.41 -7.69
CA SER A 23 -40.21 -41.68 -6.73
C SER A 23 -38.75 -41.72 -7.11
N ILE A 24 -38.20 -42.85 -7.56
CA ILE A 24 -36.81 -42.98 -8.03
C ILE A 24 -36.59 -42.09 -9.27
N VAL A 25 -37.47 -42.15 -10.23
CA VAL A 25 -37.39 -41.29 -11.44
C VAL A 25 -37.43 -39.81 -11.05
N GLY A 26 -38.33 -39.44 -10.12
CA GLY A 26 -38.40 -38.07 -9.58
C GLY A 26 -37.09 -37.61 -8.95
N VAL A 27 -36.45 -38.45 -8.14
CA VAL A 27 -35.14 -38.14 -7.51
C VAL A 27 -34.04 -37.99 -8.58
N VAL A 28 -33.97 -38.91 -9.56
CA VAL A 28 -32.99 -38.83 -10.66
C VAL A 28 -33.17 -37.56 -11.49
N LEU A 29 -34.40 -37.19 -11.85
CA LEU A 29 -34.67 -35.95 -12.58
C LEU A 29 -34.26 -34.71 -11.76
N LEU A 30 -34.53 -34.71 -10.46
CA LEU A 30 -34.10 -33.62 -9.57
C LEU A 30 -32.58 -33.50 -9.50
N GLN A 31 -31.87 -34.64 -9.39
CA GLN A 31 -30.39 -34.66 -9.38
C GLN A 31 -29.81 -34.19 -10.71
N LEU A 32 -30.37 -34.59 -11.84
CA LEU A 32 -29.99 -34.12 -13.18
C LEU A 32 -30.20 -32.60 -13.32
N LYS A 33 -31.35 -32.10 -12.85
CA LYS A 33 -31.60 -30.65 -12.84
C LYS A 33 -30.59 -29.88 -11.99
N GLN A 34 -30.28 -30.37 -10.80
CA GLN A 34 -29.26 -29.78 -9.92
C GLN A 34 -27.86 -29.83 -10.55
N ALA A 35 -27.48 -30.95 -11.16
CA ALA A 35 -26.20 -31.09 -11.86
C ALA A 35 -26.07 -30.11 -13.01
N ASN A 36 -27.11 -29.96 -13.82
CA ASN A 36 -27.16 -29.01 -14.92
C ASN A 36 -27.11 -27.56 -14.44
N GLN A 37 -27.76 -27.21 -13.32
CA GLN A 37 -27.67 -25.88 -12.73
C GLN A 37 -26.26 -25.58 -12.24
N ARG A 38 -25.61 -26.53 -11.57
CA ARG A 38 -24.21 -26.37 -11.14
C ARG A 38 -23.27 -26.19 -12.32
N LEU A 39 -23.47 -26.99 -13.38
CA LEU A 39 -22.68 -26.87 -14.61
C LEU A 39 -22.87 -25.49 -15.25
N ALA A 40 -24.11 -25.03 -15.40
CA ALA A 40 -24.45 -23.73 -15.95
C ALA A 40 -23.78 -22.60 -15.14
N TRP A 41 -23.83 -22.69 -13.81
CA TRP A 41 -23.22 -21.72 -12.90
C TRP A 41 -21.70 -21.67 -13.06
N ASN A 42 -21.04 -22.81 -13.10
CA ASN A 42 -19.58 -22.86 -13.27
C ASN A 42 -19.16 -22.35 -14.65
N GLN A 43 -19.87 -22.74 -15.69
CA GLN A 43 -19.57 -22.25 -17.05
C GLN A 43 -19.78 -20.74 -17.17
N ALA A 44 -20.84 -20.18 -16.59
CA ALA A 44 -21.09 -18.75 -16.56
C ALA A 44 -19.97 -17.99 -15.83
N LEU A 45 -19.50 -18.53 -14.70
CA LEU A 45 -18.38 -17.95 -13.95
C LEU A 45 -17.09 -17.94 -14.79
N HIS A 46 -16.71 -19.09 -15.36
CA HIS A 46 -15.50 -19.17 -16.19
C HIS A 46 -15.56 -18.26 -17.42
N THR A 47 -16.75 -18.10 -18.02
CA THR A 47 -16.94 -17.18 -19.14
C THR A 47 -16.78 -15.72 -18.69
N ALA A 48 -17.31 -15.36 -17.51
CA ALA A 48 -17.10 -14.04 -16.93
C ALA A 48 -15.61 -13.77 -16.60
N GLU A 49 -14.90 -14.77 -16.03
CA GLU A 49 -13.45 -14.68 -15.78
C GLU A 49 -12.65 -14.51 -17.07
N ALA A 50 -13.02 -15.23 -18.14
CA ALA A 50 -12.40 -15.07 -19.46
C ALA A 50 -12.51 -13.63 -19.97
N GLY A 51 -13.67 -12.99 -19.79
CA GLY A 51 -13.86 -11.58 -20.13
C GLY A 51 -12.91 -10.64 -19.38
N LEU A 52 -12.71 -10.84 -18.08
CA LEU A 52 -11.78 -10.05 -17.28
C LEU A 52 -10.33 -10.25 -17.72
N HIS A 53 -9.92 -11.49 -17.98
CA HIS A 53 -8.56 -11.76 -18.49
C HIS A 53 -8.32 -11.19 -19.89
N TYR A 54 -9.32 -11.24 -20.75
CA TYR A 54 -9.28 -10.60 -22.06
C TYR A 54 -9.08 -9.08 -21.92
N TYR A 55 -9.82 -8.43 -21.04
CA TYR A 55 -9.68 -6.99 -20.82
C TYR A 55 -8.29 -6.62 -20.27
N ARG A 56 -7.74 -7.43 -19.35
CA ARG A 56 -6.35 -7.27 -18.88
C ARG A 56 -5.35 -7.35 -20.01
N TRP A 57 -5.55 -8.28 -20.95
CA TRP A 57 -4.71 -8.37 -22.14
C TRP A 57 -4.79 -7.09 -22.97
N CYS A 58 -5.98 -6.53 -23.18
CA CYS A 58 -6.17 -5.26 -23.88
C CYS A 58 -5.38 -4.13 -23.20
N LEU A 59 -5.49 -3.99 -21.88
CA LEU A 59 -4.78 -2.97 -21.11
C LEU A 59 -3.25 -3.07 -21.28
N ASN A 60 -2.72 -4.28 -21.20
CA ASN A 60 -1.27 -4.49 -21.27
C ASN A 60 -0.68 -4.42 -22.67
N ASN A 61 -1.51 -4.47 -23.71
CA ASN A 61 -1.09 -4.36 -25.10
C ASN A 61 -1.45 -3.01 -25.76
N ALA A 62 -1.93 -2.04 -24.96
CA ALA A 62 -2.33 -0.70 -25.41
C ALA A 62 -3.35 -0.71 -26.58
N VAL A 63 -4.29 -1.67 -26.55
CA VAL A 63 -5.40 -1.79 -27.53
C VAL A 63 -6.75 -1.44 -26.89
N GLU A 64 -6.75 -0.63 -25.87
CA GLU A 64 -7.93 -0.28 -25.06
C GLU A 64 -9.09 0.28 -25.90
N ASP A 65 -8.79 1.17 -26.84
CA ASP A 65 -9.78 1.80 -27.72
C ASP A 65 -10.46 0.79 -28.67
N ASN A 66 -9.85 -0.38 -28.89
CA ASN A 66 -10.33 -1.45 -29.75
C ASN A 66 -10.77 -2.69 -28.98
N CYS A 67 -10.80 -2.62 -27.64
CA CYS A 67 -11.22 -3.74 -26.81
C CYS A 67 -12.74 -3.94 -26.95
N GLN A 68 -13.15 -5.10 -27.47
CA GLN A 68 -14.56 -5.43 -27.60
C GLN A 68 -15.17 -5.67 -26.22
N LEU A 69 -16.22 -4.92 -25.87
CA LEU A 69 -16.92 -5.06 -24.60
C LEU A 69 -17.83 -6.30 -24.57
N GLU A 70 -18.18 -6.84 -25.71
CA GLU A 70 -18.98 -8.08 -25.86
C GLU A 70 -18.24 -9.03 -26.78
N LYS A 71 -18.03 -10.28 -26.36
CA LYS A 71 -17.26 -11.25 -27.12
C LYS A 71 -17.61 -12.69 -26.75
N GLU A 72 -17.56 -13.56 -27.78
CA GLU A 72 -17.67 -15.01 -27.61
C GLU A 72 -16.38 -15.57 -26.97
N HIS A 73 -16.56 -16.52 -26.06
CA HIS A 73 -15.50 -17.32 -25.46
C HIS A 73 -15.49 -18.72 -26.08
N PHE A 74 -14.31 -19.14 -26.54
CA PHE A 74 -14.10 -20.41 -27.23
C PHE A 74 -13.24 -21.36 -26.41
N ASP A 75 -13.42 -22.67 -26.64
CA ASP A 75 -12.49 -23.68 -26.16
C ASP A 75 -11.19 -23.70 -27.01
N ILE A 76 -10.26 -24.57 -26.63
CA ILE A 76 -8.98 -24.75 -27.35
C ILE A 76 -9.16 -25.34 -28.76
N GLU A 77 -10.32 -25.93 -29.04
CA GLU A 77 -10.66 -26.54 -30.33
C GLU A 77 -11.42 -25.54 -31.22
N GLY A 78 -11.78 -24.36 -30.69
CA GLY A 78 -12.48 -23.30 -31.42
C GLY A 78 -14.00 -23.42 -31.36
N ASN A 79 -14.56 -24.24 -30.45
CA ASN A 79 -16.02 -24.30 -30.27
C ASN A 79 -16.49 -23.21 -29.31
N PRO A 80 -17.61 -22.52 -29.59
CA PRO A 80 -18.14 -21.47 -28.73
C PRO A 80 -18.69 -22.06 -27.41
N LEU A 81 -18.13 -21.65 -26.28
CA LEU A 81 -18.56 -22.08 -24.95
C LEU A 81 -19.61 -21.16 -24.33
N GLY A 82 -19.50 -19.87 -24.59
CA GLY A 82 -20.33 -18.84 -24.00
C GLY A 82 -19.96 -17.45 -24.48
N GLU A 83 -20.62 -16.45 -23.92
CA GLU A 83 -20.38 -15.04 -24.21
C GLU A 83 -20.19 -14.27 -22.90
N PHE A 84 -19.43 -13.17 -22.98
CA PHE A 84 -19.28 -12.23 -21.87
C PHE A 84 -19.55 -10.80 -22.34
N PHE A 85 -20.04 -10.00 -21.39
CA PHE A 85 -20.24 -8.57 -21.56
C PHE A 85 -19.44 -7.82 -20.47
N LEU A 86 -18.69 -6.78 -20.88
CA LEU A 86 -17.83 -5.97 -20.04
C LEU A 86 -18.40 -4.57 -19.81
N GLU A 87 -18.34 -4.10 -18.59
CA GLU A 87 -18.63 -2.71 -18.21
C GLU A 87 -17.36 -2.11 -17.59
N ASP A 88 -16.89 -0.99 -18.13
CA ASP A 88 -15.68 -0.29 -17.65
C ASP A 88 -16.05 0.91 -16.79
N PHE A 89 -15.52 0.95 -15.57
CA PHE A 89 -15.60 2.07 -14.65
C PHE A 89 -14.18 2.53 -14.30
N THR A 90 -13.72 3.51 -15.04
CA THR A 90 -12.39 4.11 -14.84
C THR A 90 -12.48 5.27 -13.87
N ASN A 91 -11.65 5.25 -12.82
CA ASN A 91 -11.52 6.35 -11.89
C ASN A 91 -10.39 7.27 -12.35
N TYR A 92 -10.72 8.54 -12.50
CA TYR A 92 -9.77 9.60 -12.80
C TYR A 92 -9.59 10.48 -11.57
N ALA A 93 -8.38 11.03 -11.42
CA ALA A 93 -8.14 12.10 -10.47
C ALA A 93 -7.12 13.08 -11.10
N CYS A 94 -7.36 14.38 -11.03
CA CYS A 94 -6.64 15.42 -11.78
C CYS A 94 -6.50 15.13 -13.29
N GLY A 95 -7.46 14.46 -13.91
CA GLY A 95 -7.38 14.03 -15.30
C GLY A 95 -6.52 12.79 -15.58
N GLU A 96 -5.81 12.28 -14.58
CA GLU A 96 -5.01 11.07 -14.67
C GLU A 96 -5.80 9.82 -14.25
N MET A 97 -5.62 8.72 -14.96
CA MET A 97 -6.25 7.45 -14.61
C MET A 97 -5.55 6.82 -13.39
N VAL A 98 -6.29 6.65 -12.30
CA VAL A 98 -5.79 6.06 -11.04
C VAL A 98 -6.04 4.55 -10.99
N SER A 99 -7.24 4.12 -11.31
CA SER A 99 -7.63 2.71 -11.27
C SER A 99 -8.82 2.44 -12.19
N ARG A 100 -8.96 1.17 -12.59
CA ARG A 100 -10.12 0.69 -13.35
C ARG A 100 -10.82 -0.44 -12.61
N ARG A 101 -12.13 -0.35 -12.53
CA ARG A 101 -12.99 -1.45 -12.10
C ARG A 101 -13.76 -1.97 -13.28
N ILE A 102 -13.56 -3.23 -13.64
CA ILE A 102 -14.25 -3.88 -14.76
C ILE A 102 -15.23 -4.89 -14.20
N TYR A 103 -16.46 -4.80 -14.63
CA TYR A 103 -17.46 -5.82 -14.41
C TYR A 103 -17.54 -6.71 -15.64
N SER A 104 -17.60 -8.01 -15.44
CA SER A 104 -17.84 -8.98 -16.49
C SER A 104 -19.06 -9.81 -16.15
N THR A 105 -20.04 -9.81 -17.05
CA THR A 105 -21.21 -10.68 -16.97
C THR A 105 -21.03 -11.77 -18.01
N GLY A 106 -20.95 -13.03 -17.56
CA GLY A 106 -20.75 -14.19 -18.43
C GLY A 106 -21.92 -15.16 -18.38
N TRP A 107 -22.16 -15.85 -19.49
CA TRP A 107 -23.15 -16.95 -19.62
C TRP A 107 -22.64 -18.02 -20.59
N ALA A 108 -23.12 -19.23 -20.43
CA ALA A 108 -22.83 -20.32 -21.36
C ALA A 108 -23.88 -20.39 -22.45
N ASN A 109 -23.49 -20.70 -23.71
CA ASN A 109 -24.41 -20.81 -24.84
C ASN A 109 -25.53 -21.84 -24.62
N LYS A 110 -25.25 -22.91 -23.86
CA LYS A 110 -26.26 -23.94 -23.50
C LYS A 110 -27.26 -23.48 -22.43
N PHE A 111 -26.90 -22.42 -21.66
CA PHE A 111 -27.67 -21.95 -20.52
C PHE A 111 -27.68 -20.40 -20.45
N PRO A 112 -28.23 -19.72 -21.46
CA PRO A 112 -28.13 -18.26 -21.58
C PRO A 112 -28.87 -17.51 -20.46
N ASP A 113 -29.84 -18.14 -19.84
CA ASP A 113 -30.59 -17.54 -18.70
C ASP A 113 -29.80 -17.59 -17.37
N THR A 114 -28.68 -18.35 -17.33
CA THR A 114 -27.81 -18.43 -16.13
C THR A 114 -26.62 -17.53 -16.34
N GLN A 115 -26.68 -16.34 -15.75
CA GLN A 115 -25.63 -15.34 -15.84
C GLN A 115 -24.91 -15.20 -14.51
N ARG A 116 -23.58 -14.90 -14.55
CA ARG A 116 -22.77 -14.57 -13.37
C ARG A 116 -22.06 -13.25 -13.65
N LYS A 117 -22.14 -12.35 -12.68
CA LYS A 117 -21.44 -11.05 -12.71
C LYS A 117 -20.34 -11.04 -11.69
N ILE A 118 -19.12 -10.74 -12.14
CA ILE A 118 -17.94 -10.59 -11.30
C ILE A 118 -17.26 -9.26 -11.63
N SER A 119 -16.49 -8.74 -10.69
CA SER A 119 -15.69 -7.55 -10.93
C SER A 119 -14.23 -7.77 -10.57
N MET A 120 -13.36 -7.07 -11.29
CA MET A 120 -11.95 -6.96 -10.97
C MET A 120 -11.49 -5.50 -10.91
N PHE A 121 -10.63 -5.22 -9.95
CA PHE A 121 -9.87 -3.98 -9.93
C PHE A 121 -8.53 -4.20 -10.62
N TYR A 122 -8.23 -3.31 -11.56
CA TYR A 122 -6.95 -3.24 -12.23
C TYR A 122 -6.22 -1.97 -11.81
N SER A 123 -5.00 -2.12 -11.33
CA SER A 123 -4.10 -1.03 -11.04
C SER A 123 -2.69 -1.42 -11.48
N ARG A 124 -1.86 -0.43 -11.74
CA ARG A 124 -0.43 -0.67 -11.87
C ARG A 124 0.12 -1.01 -10.50
N SER A 125 1.09 -1.94 -10.46
CA SER A 125 1.79 -2.21 -9.22
C SER A 125 2.47 -0.93 -8.73
N SER A 126 2.22 -0.55 -7.50
CA SER A 126 2.79 0.65 -6.88
C SER A 126 3.59 0.30 -5.64
N ILE A 127 4.32 1.27 -5.10
CA ILE A 127 5.06 1.14 -3.84
C ILE A 127 4.17 0.79 -2.65
N THR A 128 2.85 0.98 -2.76
CA THR A 128 1.88 0.66 -1.69
C THR A 128 1.80 -0.83 -1.36
N GLY A 129 2.28 -1.69 -2.26
CA GLY A 129 2.40 -3.13 -2.01
C GLY A 129 3.50 -3.50 -1.00
N PHE A 130 4.36 -2.55 -0.63
CA PHE A 130 5.42 -2.75 0.36
C PHE A 130 5.07 -2.04 1.67
N SER A 131 5.29 -2.70 2.80
CA SER A 131 5.35 -2.01 4.09
C SER A 131 6.56 -1.10 4.14
N TYR A 132 7.70 -1.65 3.68
CA TYR A 132 8.97 -0.95 3.62
C TYR A 132 9.65 -1.17 2.28
N LEU A 133 10.14 -0.08 1.71
CA LEU A 133 11.02 -0.10 0.56
C LEU A 133 12.23 0.80 0.85
N THR A 134 13.44 0.21 0.93
CA THR A 134 14.65 0.94 1.29
C THR A 134 15.78 0.67 0.31
N ASN A 135 16.72 1.63 0.19
CA ASN A 135 17.89 1.51 -0.68
C ASN A 135 19.19 1.22 0.09
N THR A 136 19.10 0.89 1.37
CA THR A 136 20.25 0.75 2.26
C THR A 136 20.13 -0.46 3.18
N ASN A 137 21.25 -0.81 3.83
CA ASN A 137 21.24 -1.85 4.85
C ASN A 137 20.32 -1.49 6.03
N VAL A 138 19.63 -2.49 6.55
CA VAL A 138 18.66 -2.32 7.64
C VAL A 138 18.82 -3.38 8.72
N TRP A 139 18.43 -3.02 9.93
CA TRP A 139 18.27 -3.93 11.06
C TRP A 139 16.89 -3.72 11.66
N VAL A 140 16.06 -4.76 11.60
CA VAL A 140 14.75 -4.83 12.26
C VAL A 140 14.97 -5.55 13.58
N GLU A 141 14.86 -4.82 14.68
CA GLU A 141 15.17 -5.32 16.02
C GLU A 141 14.10 -6.30 16.54
N SER A 142 14.51 -7.20 17.44
CA SER A 142 13.62 -8.07 18.20
C SER A 142 12.49 -7.28 18.88
N GLY A 143 11.28 -7.86 18.96
CA GLY A 143 10.09 -7.19 19.45
C GLY A 143 9.39 -6.29 18.44
N THR A 144 9.96 -6.08 17.25
CA THR A 144 9.31 -5.38 16.15
C THR A 144 8.43 -6.37 15.36
N GLN A 145 7.21 -5.95 15.00
CA GLN A 145 6.31 -6.74 14.18
C GLN A 145 6.10 -6.09 12.81
N VAL A 146 6.43 -6.80 11.73
CA VAL A 146 6.26 -6.37 10.35
C VAL A 146 5.14 -7.18 9.70
N LYS A 147 4.03 -6.50 9.34
CA LYS A 147 2.87 -7.11 8.68
C LYS A 147 2.72 -6.56 7.27
N GLY A 148 3.55 -7.03 6.35
CA GLY A 148 3.59 -6.66 4.94
C GLY A 148 4.98 -6.85 4.38
N VAL A 149 5.13 -6.74 3.07
CA VAL A 149 6.40 -7.00 2.39
C VAL A 149 7.45 -5.99 2.81
N TYR A 150 8.59 -6.47 3.28
CA TYR A 150 9.79 -5.67 3.54
C TYR A 150 10.80 -5.87 2.42
N ARG A 151 11.20 -4.80 1.74
CA ARG A 151 12.18 -4.87 0.66
C ARG A 151 13.32 -3.88 0.86
N SER A 152 14.55 -4.36 0.66
CA SER A 152 15.73 -3.53 0.57
C SER A 152 16.57 -3.87 -0.66
N ASN A 153 17.20 -2.87 -1.26
CA ASN A 153 18.24 -3.08 -2.26
C ASN A 153 19.57 -3.54 -1.66
N ALA A 154 19.71 -3.43 -0.35
CA ALA A 154 20.90 -3.81 0.40
C ALA A 154 20.58 -4.91 1.43
N GLY A 155 21.48 -5.16 2.38
CA GLY A 155 21.35 -6.24 3.35
C GLY A 155 20.30 -6.01 4.42
N ILE A 156 19.68 -7.08 4.90
CA ILE A 156 18.67 -7.05 5.96
C ILE A 156 19.08 -7.99 7.11
N ARG A 157 19.19 -7.43 8.31
CA ARG A 157 19.14 -8.20 9.55
C ARG A 157 17.72 -8.14 10.09
N MET A 158 17.02 -9.28 10.06
CA MET A 158 15.62 -9.39 10.46
C MET A 158 15.52 -10.17 11.78
N ASP A 159 15.65 -9.47 12.91
CA ASP A 159 15.51 -10.07 14.23
C ASP A 159 14.08 -9.97 14.79
N GLY A 160 13.22 -9.14 14.19
CA GLY A 160 11.81 -9.00 14.53
C GLY A 160 10.92 -10.03 13.86
N GLU A 161 9.65 -10.07 14.27
CA GLU A 161 8.63 -10.95 13.69
C GLU A 161 8.23 -10.46 12.29
N ASN A 162 8.37 -11.30 11.25
CA ASN A 162 7.84 -11.04 9.90
C ASN A 162 6.71 -11.99 9.56
N LYS A 163 5.58 -11.43 9.15
CA LYS A 163 4.38 -12.18 8.70
C LYS A 163 4.21 -12.21 7.18
N SER A 164 5.14 -11.58 6.46
CA SER A 164 5.16 -11.47 5.01
C SER A 164 6.58 -11.60 4.49
N SER A 165 6.73 -11.66 3.18
CA SER A 165 8.03 -11.80 2.52
C SER A 165 9.00 -10.69 2.90
N VAL A 166 10.26 -11.08 3.10
CA VAL A 166 11.41 -10.18 3.30
C VAL A 166 12.34 -10.36 2.12
N LEU A 167 12.62 -9.27 1.40
CA LEU A 167 13.29 -9.30 0.09
C LEU A 167 14.56 -8.44 0.13
N SER A 168 15.70 -9.01 -0.28
CA SER A 168 16.96 -8.27 -0.44
C SER A 168 17.50 -8.45 -1.85
N ALA A 169 17.96 -7.35 -2.47
CA ALA A 169 18.57 -7.43 -3.81
C ALA A 169 20.03 -7.92 -3.79
N THR A 170 20.66 -8.02 -2.62
CA THR A 170 22.03 -8.52 -2.51
C THR A 170 22.09 -9.97 -2.02
N SER A 171 23.07 -10.72 -2.52
CA SER A 171 23.33 -12.08 -2.04
C SER A 171 24.08 -12.10 -0.71
N SER A 172 24.89 -11.06 -0.42
CA SER A 172 25.63 -10.90 0.82
C SER A 172 26.00 -9.45 1.08
N TRP A 173 26.28 -9.09 2.35
CA TRP A 173 26.67 -7.75 2.73
C TRP A 173 27.55 -7.73 3.97
N LEU A 174 28.23 -6.59 4.23
CA LEU A 174 29.05 -6.39 5.42
C LEU A 174 28.19 -5.82 6.55
N CYS A 175 27.89 -6.66 7.54
CA CYS A 175 27.22 -6.26 8.76
C CYS A 175 28.26 -5.71 9.76
N THR A 176 28.04 -4.47 10.18
CA THR A 176 28.91 -3.75 11.13
C THR A 176 28.24 -3.62 12.48
N ALA A 177 28.95 -3.04 13.46
CA ALA A 177 28.42 -2.73 14.79
C ALA A 177 27.16 -1.85 14.75
N SER A 178 27.01 -0.98 13.73
CA SER A 178 25.80 -0.16 13.52
C SER A 178 24.55 -0.97 13.21
N TYR A 179 24.72 -2.23 12.81
CA TYR A 179 23.66 -3.21 12.56
C TYR A 179 23.72 -4.36 13.60
N GLY A 180 24.36 -4.11 14.74
CA GLY A 180 24.44 -5.06 15.84
C GLY A 180 25.34 -6.27 15.58
N CYS A 181 26.28 -6.20 14.61
CA CYS A 181 27.26 -7.26 14.39
C CYS A 181 28.58 -6.93 15.08
N ASP A 182 28.98 -7.81 16.00
CA ASP A 182 30.33 -7.77 16.57
C ASP A 182 31.27 -8.64 15.74
N TYR A 183 32.29 -8.06 15.13
CA TYR A 183 33.27 -8.76 14.31
C TYR A 183 34.11 -9.80 15.06
N LEU A 184 34.17 -9.69 16.42
CA LEU A 184 34.83 -10.69 17.27
C LEU A 184 33.93 -11.93 17.47
N SER A 185 32.63 -11.77 17.33
CA SER A 185 31.62 -12.81 17.52
C SER A 185 30.52 -12.67 16.46
N CYS A 186 30.89 -12.97 15.20
CA CYS A 186 29.90 -12.91 14.10
C CYS A 186 28.74 -13.88 14.31
N PRO A 187 27.50 -13.50 13.90
CA PRO A 187 26.37 -14.41 13.86
C PRO A 187 26.68 -15.73 13.14
N THR A 188 25.97 -16.80 13.49
CA THR A 188 26.25 -18.16 12.99
C THR A 188 26.31 -18.28 11.47
N ASP A 189 25.43 -17.54 10.77
CA ASP A 189 25.34 -17.55 9.30
C ASP A 189 26.33 -16.61 8.63
N CYS A 190 27.17 -15.92 9.39
CA CYS A 190 28.12 -14.93 8.94
C CYS A 190 29.56 -15.38 9.15
N SER A 191 30.47 -14.87 8.31
CA SER A 191 31.91 -15.06 8.45
C SER A 191 32.61 -13.74 8.76
N ARG A 192 33.70 -13.80 9.53
CA ARG A 192 34.50 -12.59 9.83
C ARG A 192 35.20 -12.06 8.58
N GLU A 193 35.07 -10.77 8.33
CA GLU A 193 35.78 -10.07 7.25
C GLU A 193 36.27 -8.70 7.75
N GLY A 194 37.57 -8.64 8.05
CA GLY A 194 38.18 -7.43 8.62
C GLY A 194 37.57 -7.08 9.98
N SER A 195 37.03 -5.86 10.10
CA SER A 195 36.32 -5.35 11.28
C SER A 195 34.79 -5.51 11.17
N SER A 196 34.30 -6.39 10.31
CA SER A 196 32.87 -6.60 10.04
C SER A 196 32.58 -8.09 9.91
N CYS A 197 31.30 -8.43 9.78
CA CYS A 197 30.83 -9.78 9.47
C CYS A 197 30.23 -9.81 8.04
N ARG A 198 30.71 -10.74 7.19
CA ARG A 198 30.09 -11.03 5.89
C ARG A 198 28.89 -11.93 6.11
N CYS A 199 27.72 -11.40 5.93
CA CYS A 199 26.45 -12.09 6.16
C CYS A 199 25.69 -12.32 4.85
N PRO A 200 24.75 -13.32 4.80
CA PRO A 200 23.80 -13.44 3.71
C PRO A 200 22.98 -12.18 3.49
N GLY A 201 22.38 -12.03 2.30
CA GLY A 201 21.52 -10.89 1.95
C GLY A 201 20.44 -10.61 2.99
N ILE A 202 19.87 -11.68 3.56
CA ILE A 202 18.96 -11.62 4.72
C ILE A 202 19.42 -12.66 5.72
N PHE A 203 19.49 -12.27 7.00
CA PHE A 203 19.76 -13.19 8.11
C PHE A 203 19.05 -12.73 9.38
N THR A 204 18.94 -13.63 10.36
CA THR A 204 18.38 -13.36 11.69
C THR A 204 19.23 -13.96 12.78
N THR A 205 19.18 -13.40 13.99
CA THR A 205 19.82 -13.97 15.19
C THR A 205 18.80 -14.39 16.24
N THR A 206 17.49 -14.31 15.93
CA THR A 206 16.39 -14.61 16.83
C THR A 206 15.50 -15.71 16.27
N LYS A 207 14.61 -16.24 17.12
CA LYS A 207 13.55 -17.16 16.72
C LYS A 207 12.20 -16.48 16.43
N GLU A 208 12.13 -15.17 16.54
CA GLU A 208 10.91 -14.39 16.28
C GLU A 208 10.63 -14.29 14.78
N SER A 209 11.69 -14.24 14.01
CA SER A 209 11.66 -14.12 12.57
C SER A 209 11.34 -15.45 11.90
N ASN A 210 10.65 -15.40 10.76
CA ASN A 210 10.35 -16.56 9.91
C ASN A 210 11.25 -16.56 8.65
N PRO A 211 12.36 -17.35 8.64
CA PRO A 211 13.28 -17.42 7.51
C PRO A 211 12.69 -18.03 6.24
N ASP A 212 11.60 -18.80 6.33
CA ASP A 212 10.93 -19.41 5.16
C ASP A 212 10.34 -18.33 4.22
N LEU A 213 10.17 -17.10 4.74
CA LEU A 213 9.70 -15.96 3.98
C LEU A 213 10.84 -15.05 3.45
N PHE A 214 12.10 -15.45 3.61
CA PHE A 214 13.25 -14.73 3.08
C PHE A 214 13.51 -15.07 1.62
N SER A 215 13.75 -14.06 0.80
CA SER A 215 14.12 -14.23 -0.60
C SER A 215 15.24 -13.27 -0.99
N PHE A 216 16.39 -13.83 -1.36
CA PHE A 216 17.58 -13.09 -1.81
C PHE A 216 18.53 -14.00 -2.62
N PRO A 217 19.27 -13.46 -3.62
CA PRO A 217 19.09 -12.11 -4.15
C PRO A 217 17.82 -12.04 -5.00
N VAL A 218 17.06 -10.92 -4.87
CA VAL A 218 15.99 -10.57 -5.79
C VAL A 218 16.47 -9.49 -6.76
N GLU A 219 15.70 -9.21 -7.82
CA GLU A 219 16.00 -8.12 -8.75
C GLU A 219 16.18 -6.79 -8.00
N TYR A 220 17.17 -5.98 -8.44
CA TYR A 220 17.41 -4.63 -7.91
C TYR A 220 16.23 -3.73 -8.20
N PHE A 221 15.71 -3.05 -7.18
CA PHE A 221 14.64 -2.09 -7.34
C PHE A 221 15.21 -0.72 -7.72
N ASN A 222 14.85 -0.23 -8.90
CA ASN A 222 15.33 1.07 -9.35
C ASN A 222 14.65 2.21 -8.58
N PHE A 223 15.36 2.78 -7.59
CA PHE A 223 14.89 3.93 -6.83
C PHE A 223 14.79 5.20 -7.68
N ASP A 224 15.58 5.33 -8.74
CA ASP A 224 15.48 6.48 -9.66
C ASP A 224 14.17 6.43 -10.46
N ALA A 225 13.67 5.24 -10.76
CA ALA A 225 12.38 5.06 -11.44
C ALA A 225 11.16 5.41 -10.56
N ILE A 226 11.33 5.40 -9.23
CA ILE A 226 10.29 5.88 -8.31
C ILE A 226 10.51 7.32 -7.86
N THR A 227 11.54 7.98 -8.39
CA THR A 227 11.69 9.43 -8.23
C THR A 227 10.51 10.08 -8.92
N ILE A 228 9.58 10.56 -8.11
CA ILE A 228 8.40 11.25 -8.59
C ILE A 228 8.86 12.53 -9.26
N ASP A 229 8.31 12.83 -10.42
CA ASP A 229 8.52 14.12 -11.04
C ASP A 229 7.77 15.19 -10.22
N LEU A 230 8.45 15.71 -9.20
CA LEU A 230 7.95 16.77 -8.33
C LEU A 230 7.61 18.04 -9.13
N ARG A 231 8.25 18.22 -10.30
CA ARG A 231 7.95 19.34 -11.20
C ARG A 231 6.60 19.17 -11.86
N ALA A 232 6.26 17.95 -12.33
CA ALA A 232 4.95 17.65 -12.89
C ALA A 232 3.84 17.86 -11.85
N ILE A 233 4.07 17.47 -10.59
CA ILE A 233 3.13 17.73 -9.48
C ILE A 233 2.94 19.24 -9.30
N LYS A 234 4.03 20.00 -9.24
CA LYS A 234 3.98 21.48 -9.13
C LYS A 234 3.17 22.10 -10.25
N ASP A 235 3.45 21.73 -11.50
CA ASP A 235 2.79 22.29 -12.68
C ASP A 235 1.27 22.04 -12.66
N ILE A 236 0.85 20.86 -12.25
CA ILE A 236 -0.56 20.53 -12.09
C ILE A 236 -1.19 21.37 -10.97
N THR A 237 -0.55 21.49 -9.81
CA THR A 237 -1.09 22.28 -8.69
C THR A 237 -1.22 23.76 -9.01
N ILE A 238 -0.30 24.32 -9.79
CA ILE A 238 -0.37 25.71 -10.26
C ILE A 238 -1.50 25.91 -11.28
N SER A 239 -1.69 24.95 -12.18
CA SER A 239 -2.72 25.04 -13.24
C SER A 239 -4.13 24.74 -12.73
N HIS A 240 -4.26 24.11 -11.56
CA HIS A 240 -5.55 23.73 -10.99
C HIS A 240 -6.35 24.96 -10.52
N PRO A 241 -7.67 25.03 -10.77
CA PRO A 241 -8.50 26.20 -10.41
C PRO A 241 -8.44 26.58 -8.93
N LEU A 242 -8.26 25.59 -8.02
CA LEU A 242 -8.21 25.80 -6.58
C LEU A 242 -6.81 26.16 -6.05
N GLN A 243 -5.78 26.14 -6.93
CA GLN A 243 -4.43 26.58 -6.65
C GLN A 243 -3.87 26.08 -5.31
N TYR A 244 -3.70 24.77 -5.16
CA TYR A 244 -3.07 24.16 -3.98
C TYR A 244 -1.54 24.18 -4.03
N TYR A 245 -0.99 25.30 -4.48
CA TYR A 245 0.43 25.58 -4.54
C TYR A 245 0.81 26.68 -3.56
N TRP A 246 1.82 26.41 -2.74
CA TRP A 246 2.43 27.40 -1.86
C TRP A 246 3.91 27.57 -2.22
N PRO A 247 4.33 28.82 -2.60
CA PRO A 247 5.71 29.15 -2.90
C PRO A 247 6.58 29.10 -1.63
N PRO A 248 7.91 29.30 -1.74
CA PRO A 248 8.76 29.48 -0.55
C PRO A 248 8.14 30.49 0.42
N VAL A 249 8.08 30.13 1.69
CA VAL A 249 7.35 30.95 2.69
C VAL A 249 7.84 32.39 2.75
N THR A 250 9.13 32.62 2.48
CA THR A 250 9.73 33.96 2.45
C THR A 250 9.19 34.87 1.34
N GLU A 251 8.54 34.34 0.32
CA GLU A 251 7.82 35.12 -0.71
C GLU A 251 6.45 35.58 -0.21
N VAL A 252 5.88 34.88 0.78
CA VAL A 252 4.58 35.17 1.39
C VAL A 252 4.75 36.02 2.64
N ASP A 253 5.68 35.60 3.52
CA ASP A 253 6.06 36.31 4.74
C ASP A 253 7.57 36.25 4.93
N PRO A 254 8.27 37.43 4.88
CA PRO A 254 9.74 37.48 4.98
C PRO A 254 10.33 36.89 6.27
N ILE A 255 9.55 36.79 7.34
CA ILE A 255 9.96 36.16 8.60
C ILE A 255 9.49 34.70 8.74
N GLY A 256 8.77 34.19 7.75
CA GLY A 256 8.28 32.80 7.73
C GLY A 256 9.40 31.79 7.70
N LEU A 257 9.22 30.68 8.44
CA LEU A 257 10.19 29.59 8.58
C LEU A 257 9.72 28.29 7.93
N GLY A 258 8.51 28.27 7.37
CA GLY A 258 7.88 27.14 6.73
C GLY A 258 6.36 27.15 6.90
N TYR A 259 5.72 26.10 6.39
CA TYR A 259 4.27 25.97 6.44
C TYR A 259 3.85 24.82 7.38
N HIS A 260 2.68 24.97 8.02
CA HIS A 260 2.04 23.90 8.76
C HIS A 260 0.63 23.65 8.19
N LEU A 261 0.39 22.45 7.66
CA LEU A 261 -0.92 22.02 7.20
C LEU A 261 -1.61 21.22 8.32
N LYS A 262 -2.71 21.75 8.83
CA LYS A 262 -3.54 21.11 9.85
C LYS A 262 -4.82 20.59 9.22
N PHE A 263 -4.93 19.28 9.08
CA PHE A 263 -6.14 18.64 8.60
C PHE A 263 -7.19 18.56 9.70
N LEU A 264 -8.46 18.80 9.34
CA LEU A 264 -9.54 19.01 10.26
C LEU A 264 -10.55 17.85 10.23
N THR A 265 -11.10 17.49 11.39
CA THR A 265 -12.19 16.49 11.53
C THR A 265 -13.46 16.87 10.77
N THR A 266 -13.64 18.15 10.45
CA THR A 266 -14.76 18.66 9.63
C THR A 266 -14.55 18.52 8.13
N GLY A 267 -13.43 17.94 7.71
CA GLY A 267 -12.95 17.91 6.33
C GLY A 267 -12.18 19.18 5.95
N GLY A 268 -11.27 19.04 4.99
CA GLY A 268 -10.39 20.14 4.58
C GLY A 268 -9.19 20.33 5.51
N PHE A 269 -8.46 21.40 5.30
CA PHE A 269 -7.26 21.74 6.04
C PHE A 269 -7.08 23.26 6.20
N GLU A 270 -6.26 23.63 7.16
CA GLU A 270 -5.81 25.01 7.37
C GLU A 270 -4.32 25.11 7.05
N VAL A 271 -3.93 26.22 6.45
CA VAL A 271 -2.54 26.59 6.22
C VAL A 271 -2.10 27.58 7.30
N TRP A 272 -1.00 27.29 7.96
CA TRP A 272 -0.39 28.14 8.97
C TRP A 272 1.03 28.50 8.55
N ILE A 273 1.42 29.76 8.76
CA ILE A 273 2.80 30.20 8.58
C ILE A 273 3.51 30.11 9.92
N ILE A 274 4.63 29.43 9.94
CA ILE A 274 5.47 29.26 11.13
C ILE A 274 6.38 30.46 11.22
N THR A 275 6.37 31.15 12.37
CA THR A 275 7.16 32.35 12.64
C THR A 275 8.26 32.13 13.67
N ASP A 276 8.14 31.08 14.48
CA ASP A 276 9.16 30.74 15.48
C ASP A 276 9.26 29.24 15.74
N LEU A 277 10.47 28.75 15.91
CA LEU A 277 10.82 27.35 16.13
C LEU A 277 11.76 27.19 17.34
N THR A 278 11.46 26.25 18.22
CA THR A 278 12.34 25.90 19.32
C THR A 278 13.42 24.93 18.84
N SER A 279 14.68 25.33 19.02
CA SER A 279 15.84 24.48 18.73
C SER A 279 16.04 23.42 19.82
N THR A 280 16.27 22.18 19.39
CA THR A 280 16.48 21.02 20.28
C THR A 280 17.76 20.30 19.87
N TYR A 281 18.63 20.02 20.86
CA TYR A 281 19.88 19.29 20.62
C TYR A 281 19.59 17.84 20.26
N SER A 282 20.14 17.39 19.14
CA SER A 282 19.84 16.11 18.53
C SER A 282 21.07 15.47 17.90
N TYR A 283 20.95 14.19 17.56
CA TYR A 283 21.92 13.46 16.75
C TYR A 283 21.22 12.75 15.60
N SER A 284 21.79 12.89 14.42
CA SER A 284 21.48 12.05 13.24
C SER A 284 22.75 11.33 12.76
N ALA A 285 22.58 10.24 12.02
CA ALA A 285 23.74 9.53 11.47
C ALA A 285 24.40 10.29 10.32
N GLU A 286 23.63 11.15 9.67
CA GLU A 286 24.02 11.94 8.51
C GLU A 286 24.80 13.20 8.91
N GLU A 287 24.40 13.87 9.98
CA GLU A 287 24.90 15.20 10.39
C GLU A 287 25.67 15.17 11.72
N GLY A 288 25.62 14.03 12.46
CA GLY A 288 26.19 13.95 13.80
C GLY A 288 25.35 14.70 14.84
N TRP A 289 26.00 15.26 15.88
CA TRP A 289 25.36 16.11 16.88
C TRP A 289 25.13 17.52 16.33
N HIS A 290 23.86 17.96 16.35
CA HIS A 290 23.43 19.27 15.83
C HIS A 290 22.18 19.76 16.56
N TYR A 291 21.67 20.93 16.17
CA TYR A 291 20.40 21.45 16.67
C TYR A 291 19.33 21.34 15.59
N ASP A 292 18.23 20.65 15.92
CA ASP A 292 17.02 20.64 15.11
C ASP A 292 16.06 21.74 15.52
N SER A 293 15.38 22.33 14.55
CA SER A 293 14.33 23.32 14.76
C SER A 293 13.00 22.78 14.22
N PHE A 294 12.44 21.76 14.91
CA PHE A 294 11.21 21.06 14.47
C PHE A 294 10.00 21.33 15.37
N ILE A 295 10.21 21.93 16.55
CA ILE A 295 9.13 22.29 17.46
C ILE A 295 8.61 23.67 17.13
N ILE A 296 7.34 23.76 16.72
CA ILE A 296 6.68 25.04 16.47
C ILE A 296 6.44 25.73 17.81
N SER A 297 6.97 26.95 17.96
CA SER A 297 6.74 27.82 19.11
C SER A 297 5.93 29.08 18.77
N GLY A 298 5.86 29.44 17.48
CA GLY A 298 5.04 30.54 16.99
C GLY A 298 4.51 30.25 15.59
N GLU A 299 3.23 30.44 15.39
CA GLU A 299 2.59 30.34 14.09
C GLU A 299 1.29 31.14 14.03
N TYR A 300 0.87 31.53 12.84
CA TYR A 300 -0.44 32.15 12.63
C TYR A 300 -1.13 31.56 11.41
N ARG A 301 -2.46 31.57 11.43
CA ARG A 301 -3.29 31.03 10.36
C ARG A 301 -3.22 31.93 9.13
N TYR A 302 -2.94 31.32 7.98
CA TYR A 302 -2.89 31.98 6.69
C TYR A 302 -4.13 31.63 5.87
N GLY A 303 -5.07 32.57 5.74
CA GLY A 303 -6.31 32.37 5.01
C GLY A 303 -7.40 31.61 5.79
N GLY A 304 -8.37 31.09 5.05
CA GLY A 304 -9.50 30.32 5.56
C GLY A 304 -9.23 28.82 5.59
N THR A 305 -10.26 28.03 5.94
CA THR A 305 -10.25 26.57 5.73
C THR A 305 -10.36 26.28 4.24
N ILE A 306 -9.51 25.38 3.75
CA ILE A 306 -9.45 24.93 2.36
C ILE A 306 -9.97 23.50 2.34
N PHE A 307 -10.89 23.20 1.41
CA PHE A 307 -11.39 21.85 1.21
C PHE A 307 -10.65 21.21 0.04
N THR A 308 -10.20 19.98 0.22
CA THR A 308 -9.59 19.21 -0.86
C THR A 308 -10.62 18.91 -1.94
N ASP A 309 -10.22 19.05 -3.20
CA ASP A 309 -11.04 18.59 -4.31
C ASP A 309 -11.11 17.05 -4.27
N PRO A 310 -12.31 16.45 -4.17
CA PRO A 310 -12.44 15.00 -4.17
C PRO A 310 -11.91 14.35 -5.44
N ASP A 311 -11.91 15.08 -6.56
CA ASP A 311 -11.42 14.59 -7.86
C ASP A 311 -9.92 14.87 -8.08
N CYS A 312 -9.29 15.72 -7.23
CA CYS A 312 -7.87 16.06 -7.35
C CYS A 312 -7.31 16.57 -6.01
N GLY A 313 -7.11 15.69 -5.07
CA GLY A 313 -6.48 16.01 -3.78
C GLY A 313 -4.97 16.15 -3.89
N LEU A 314 -4.45 17.17 -4.60
CA LEU A 314 -3.02 17.37 -4.83
C LEU A 314 -2.56 18.71 -4.25
N ILE A 315 -1.53 18.66 -3.39
CA ILE A 315 -0.97 19.83 -2.69
C ILE A 315 0.54 19.87 -2.95
N PHE A 316 1.06 21.03 -3.31
CA PHE A 316 2.51 21.25 -3.46
C PHE A 316 2.98 22.43 -2.62
N VAL A 317 4.02 22.21 -1.82
CA VAL A 317 4.62 23.24 -0.95
C VAL A 317 6.11 23.35 -1.28
N GLU A 318 6.56 24.54 -1.62
CA GLU A 318 7.95 24.79 -2.02
C GLU A 318 8.81 25.24 -0.82
N ASP A 319 8.64 24.56 0.31
CA ASP A 319 9.39 24.80 1.55
C ASP A 319 9.32 23.58 2.50
N ASN A 320 9.98 23.69 3.66
CA ASN A 320 9.77 22.76 4.76
C ASN A 320 8.31 22.78 5.23
N LEU A 321 7.78 21.62 5.54
CA LEU A 321 6.37 21.44 5.79
C LEU A 321 6.12 20.66 7.07
N TRP A 322 5.24 21.14 7.93
CA TRP A 322 4.69 20.38 9.05
C TRP A 322 3.29 19.89 8.69
N VAL A 323 2.97 18.63 9.01
CA VAL A 323 1.68 18.00 8.66
C VAL A 323 1.16 17.18 9.83
N ASN A 324 -0.11 17.38 10.20
CA ASN A 324 -0.84 16.50 11.10
C ASN A 324 -2.36 16.67 10.94
N GLY A 325 -3.13 15.79 11.57
CA GLY A 325 -4.59 15.88 11.66
C GLY A 325 -5.35 14.77 10.95
N GLU A 326 -6.62 14.99 10.64
CA GLU A 326 -7.54 14.00 10.11
C GLU A 326 -7.81 14.21 8.63
N ILE A 327 -7.43 13.21 7.84
CA ILE A 327 -7.53 13.23 6.37
C ILE A 327 -8.92 12.75 5.95
N ASN A 328 -9.62 13.58 5.19
CA ASN A 328 -10.86 13.24 4.53
C ASN A 328 -10.64 13.25 3.01
N GLY A 329 -10.97 12.13 2.34
CA GLY A 329 -10.68 11.91 0.93
C GLY A 329 -9.24 11.48 0.65
N LYS A 330 -8.85 11.50 -0.62
CA LYS A 330 -7.50 11.11 -1.07
C LYS A 330 -6.65 12.35 -1.33
N VAL A 331 -5.52 12.43 -0.65
CA VAL A 331 -4.64 13.60 -0.69
C VAL A 331 -3.21 13.18 -0.93
N THR A 332 -2.56 13.81 -1.90
CA THR A 332 -1.11 13.74 -2.09
C THR A 332 -0.51 15.09 -1.78
N ILE A 333 0.47 15.12 -0.88
CA ILE A 333 1.18 16.33 -0.48
C ILE A 333 2.64 16.15 -0.86
N ALA A 334 3.14 17.03 -1.70
CA ALA A 334 4.54 17.07 -2.07
C ALA A 334 5.23 18.32 -1.49
N SER A 335 6.44 18.13 -0.95
CA SER A 335 7.31 19.22 -0.48
C SER A 335 8.66 19.14 -1.19
N ALA A 336 9.00 20.20 -1.94
CA ALA A 336 10.28 20.31 -2.66
C ALA A 336 10.64 21.78 -2.89
N ASP A 337 11.95 22.13 -2.85
CA ASP A 337 12.45 23.44 -3.29
C ASP A 337 13.03 23.30 -4.71
N LEU A 338 12.17 23.53 -5.72
CA LEU A 338 12.56 23.46 -7.12
C LEU A 338 13.16 24.76 -7.66
N ILE A 339 13.09 25.85 -6.87
CA ILE A 339 13.66 27.18 -7.19
C ILE A 339 15.12 27.21 -6.78
N SER A 340 15.44 26.73 -5.58
CA SER A 340 16.79 26.69 -5.02
C SER A 340 17.26 25.25 -4.78
N PRO A 341 17.73 24.54 -5.82
CA PRO A 341 18.03 23.09 -5.72
C PRO A 341 19.16 22.72 -4.73
N SER A 342 19.76 23.71 -4.07
CA SER A 342 20.73 23.49 -2.98
C SER A 342 20.09 23.27 -1.61
N LYS A 343 18.77 23.46 -1.46
CA LYS A 343 18.03 23.38 -0.19
C LYS A 343 16.93 22.31 -0.31
N ASP A 344 17.33 21.04 -0.18
CA ASP A 344 16.32 19.95 -0.12
C ASP A 344 15.36 20.16 1.07
N THR A 345 14.06 20.08 0.83
CA THR A 345 13.02 20.25 1.84
C THR A 345 12.68 18.96 2.57
N SER A 346 12.14 19.10 3.77
CA SER A 346 11.70 17.99 4.62
C SER A 346 10.26 18.18 5.08
N ILE A 347 9.58 17.06 5.32
CA ILE A 347 8.27 17.04 5.99
C ILE A 347 8.48 16.64 7.46
N ILE A 348 7.92 17.42 8.37
CA ILE A 348 7.96 17.20 9.81
C ILE A 348 6.57 16.79 10.30
N LEU A 349 6.51 15.78 11.16
CA LEU A 349 5.29 15.20 11.72
C LEU A 349 5.19 15.55 13.22
N PRO A 350 4.49 16.63 13.57
CA PRO A 350 4.37 17.07 14.98
C PRO A 350 3.31 16.30 15.77
N GLY A 351 2.44 15.54 15.10
CA GLY A 351 1.32 14.83 15.71
C GLY A 351 0.76 13.72 14.85
N ASP A 352 -0.34 13.17 15.31
CA ASP A 352 -1.04 12.08 14.67
C ASP A 352 -1.56 12.44 13.27
N ILE A 353 -1.67 11.42 12.42
CA ILE A 353 -2.33 11.49 11.11
C ILE A 353 -3.35 10.36 11.06
N TYR A 354 -4.63 10.73 10.99
CA TYR A 354 -5.74 9.79 10.94
C TYR A 354 -6.48 9.88 9.60
N TYR A 355 -7.24 8.83 9.29
CA TYR A 355 -8.27 8.88 8.27
C TYR A 355 -9.64 9.02 8.93
N ASP A 356 -10.51 9.88 8.40
CA ASP A 356 -11.92 10.01 8.80
C ASP A 356 -12.61 8.63 8.80
N ASN A 357 -12.31 7.83 7.77
CA ASN A 357 -12.79 6.45 7.72
C ASN A 357 -11.74 5.52 7.07
N GLN A 358 -11.88 4.22 7.32
CA GLN A 358 -11.00 3.17 6.77
C GLN A 358 -11.70 2.34 5.66
N SER A 359 -12.70 2.90 4.99
CA SER A 359 -13.45 2.22 3.91
C SER A 359 -12.73 2.21 2.56
N GLY A 360 -11.60 2.93 2.44
CA GLY A 360 -10.84 3.11 1.20
C GLY A 360 -11.15 4.40 0.44
N SER A 361 -12.08 5.22 0.93
CA SER A 361 -12.33 6.57 0.40
C SER A 361 -11.28 7.58 0.82
N CYS A 362 -10.56 7.32 1.92
CA CYS A 362 -9.48 8.16 2.42
C CYS A 362 -8.11 7.56 2.09
N GLY A 363 -7.12 8.42 1.87
CA GLY A 363 -5.73 8.03 1.64
C GLY A 363 -4.81 9.24 1.64
N LEU A 364 -3.61 9.09 2.16
CA LEU A 364 -2.58 10.13 2.18
C LEU A 364 -1.29 9.64 1.55
N ALA A 365 -0.68 10.45 0.71
CA ALA A 365 0.71 10.31 0.31
C ALA A 365 1.49 11.58 0.69
N LEU A 366 2.54 11.43 1.48
CA LEU A 366 3.51 12.48 1.79
C LEU A 366 4.80 12.20 1.05
N ILE A 367 5.22 13.13 0.21
CA ILE A 367 6.38 13.00 -0.67
C ILE A 367 7.31 14.17 -0.45
N THR A 368 8.58 13.92 -0.16
CA THR A 368 9.56 14.98 0.04
C THR A 368 10.91 14.64 -0.58
N GLU A 369 11.68 15.67 -0.92
CA GLU A 369 13.03 15.49 -1.44
C GLU A 369 13.95 14.87 -0.40
N LYS A 370 13.99 15.39 0.84
CA LYS A 370 14.95 14.96 1.87
C LYS A 370 14.30 13.99 2.86
N ASN A 371 13.85 14.45 3.99
CA ASN A 371 13.44 13.60 5.10
C ASN A 371 11.96 13.75 5.45
N ILE A 372 11.37 12.67 5.96
CA ILE A 372 10.11 12.72 6.72
C ILE A 372 10.46 12.41 8.18
N LEU A 373 10.37 13.42 9.05
CA LEU A 373 10.84 13.31 10.42
C LEU A 373 9.74 13.55 11.45
N ILE A 374 9.67 12.69 12.45
CA ILE A 374 8.79 12.87 13.60
C ILE A 374 9.43 13.90 14.54
N ALA A 375 8.68 14.94 14.88
CA ALA A 375 9.16 16.00 15.77
C ALA A 375 9.39 15.49 17.21
N PRO A 376 10.33 16.06 17.97
CA PRO A 376 10.62 15.61 19.33
C PRO A 376 9.43 15.77 20.29
N ASN A 377 8.57 16.78 20.06
CA ASN A 377 7.35 17.02 20.85
C ASN A 377 6.11 16.22 20.38
N ALA A 378 6.25 15.35 19.38
CA ALA A 378 5.17 14.46 18.95
C ALA A 378 4.65 13.60 20.12
N PRO A 379 3.38 13.14 20.08
CA PRO A 379 2.78 12.33 21.14
C PRO A 379 3.60 11.10 21.52
N SER A 380 3.53 10.70 22.80
CA SER A 380 4.21 9.48 23.26
C SER A 380 3.58 8.20 22.71
N GLN A 381 2.30 8.26 22.38
CA GLN A 381 1.61 7.25 21.58
C GLN A 381 1.15 7.96 20.32
N MET A 382 1.62 7.51 19.16
CA MET A 382 1.38 8.16 17.89
C MET A 382 0.87 7.15 16.87
N ASP A 383 -0.22 7.49 16.22
CA ASP A 383 -0.82 6.74 15.13
C ASP A 383 -0.67 7.51 13.81
N MET A 384 -0.21 6.83 12.77
CA MET A 384 -0.02 7.44 11.46
C MET A 384 -0.59 6.55 10.35
N PHE A 385 -1.38 7.17 9.46
CA PHE A 385 -1.91 6.54 8.26
C PHE A 385 -1.35 7.25 7.04
N GLY A 386 -0.82 6.50 6.07
CA GLY A 386 -0.35 7.09 4.82
C GLY A 386 0.78 6.35 4.14
N ILE A 387 1.19 6.90 3.01
CA ILE A 387 2.35 6.52 2.22
C ILE A 387 3.39 7.62 2.41
N PHE A 388 4.54 7.27 2.95
CA PHE A 388 5.60 8.20 3.33
C PHE A 388 6.82 7.98 2.42
N VAL A 389 7.12 8.95 1.54
CA VAL A 389 8.19 8.86 0.54
C VAL A 389 9.26 9.91 0.78
N ALA A 390 10.40 9.51 1.32
CA ALA A 390 11.62 10.32 1.46
C ALA A 390 12.58 9.96 0.33
N GLN A 391 12.60 10.76 -0.75
CA GLN A 391 13.28 10.40 -2.01
C GLN A 391 14.80 10.31 -1.88
N LYS A 392 15.44 11.28 -1.26
CA LYS A 392 16.90 11.36 -1.06
C LYS A 392 17.32 11.07 0.38
N GLY A 393 16.37 11.20 1.31
CA GLY A 393 16.62 11.12 2.74
C GLY A 393 16.01 9.89 3.42
N ARG A 394 15.55 10.08 4.64
CA ARG A 394 15.00 9.00 5.47
C ARG A 394 13.69 9.35 6.13
N PHE A 395 12.96 8.29 6.50
CA PHE A 395 11.84 8.36 7.44
C PHE A 395 12.34 8.06 8.86
N GLY A 396 11.85 8.79 9.87
CA GLY A 396 12.10 8.44 11.26
C GLY A 396 12.13 9.58 12.26
N ILE A 397 12.89 9.40 13.33
CA ILE A 397 13.10 10.38 14.40
C ILE A 397 14.61 10.52 14.67
N ASN A 398 15.08 11.72 14.95
CA ASN A 398 16.45 11.96 15.42
C ASN A 398 16.58 11.51 16.88
N HIS A 399 17.82 11.27 17.30
CA HIS A 399 18.10 11.03 18.72
C HIS A 399 17.99 12.37 19.47
N TYR A 400 17.09 12.42 20.41
CA TYR A 400 16.97 13.53 21.37
C TYR A 400 17.25 13.00 22.75
N PRO A 401 18.19 13.58 23.52
CA PRO A 401 18.47 13.12 24.87
C PRO A 401 17.22 13.10 25.73
N SER A 402 17.00 11.98 26.42
CA SER A 402 15.83 11.76 27.30
C SER A 402 14.45 11.82 26.65
N ASN A 403 14.37 11.79 25.33
CA ASN A 403 13.10 11.79 24.60
C ASN A 403 12.67 10.33 24.30
N LEU A 404 12.15 9.66 25.31
CA LEU A 404 11.67 8.31 25.21
C LEU A 404 10.15 8.31 25.07
N LYS A 405 9.66 7.71 23.97
CA LYS A 405 8.25 7.58 23.61
C LYS A 405 7.76 6.15 23.78
N ASN A 406 6.45 5.98 23.96
CA ASN A 406 5.89 4.66 24.24
C ASN A 406 5.69 3.85 22.94
N LYS A 407 4.79 4.29 22.07
CA LYS A 407 4.34 3.49 20.93
C LYS A 407 4.15 4.31 19.67
N LEU A 408 4.69 3.81 18.56
CA LEU A 408 4.38 4.28 17.20
C LEU A 408 3.64 3.18 16.45
N LYS A 409 2.51 3.54 15.86
CA LYS A 409 1.77 2.65 14.96
C LYS A 409 1.63 3.30 13.60
N ILE A 410 2.04 2.58 12.56
CA ILE A 410 1.93 3.04 11.17
C ILE A 410 1.05 2.07 10.39
N THR A 411 0.07 2.64 9.67
CA THR A 411 -0.75 1.90 8.70
C THR A 411 -0.51 2.51 7.33
N GLY A 412 0.17 1.75 6.44
CA GLY A 412 0.53 2.24 5.12
C GLY A 412 1.89 1.75 4.64
N SER A 413 2.64 2.61 3.96
CA SER A 413 3.92 2.28 3.31
C SER A 413 4.98 3.32 3.63
N ILE A 414 6.23 2.87 3.82
CA ILE A 414 7.39 3.74 3.99
C ILE A 414 8.40 3.45 2.89
N VAL A 415 8.72 4.47 2.10
CA VAL A 415 9.79 4.46 1.10
C VAL A 415 10.87 5.43 1.52
N SER A 416 12.08 4.94 1.67
CA SER A 416 13.17 5.70 2.23
C SER A 416 14.49 5.34 1.54
N SER A 417 15.16 6.35 0.96
CA SER A 417 16.47 6.12 0.35
C SER A 417 17.51 5.73 1.40
N ASN A 418 17.44 6.34 2.59
CA ASN A 418 18.33 6.08 3.70
C ASN A 418 17.66 5.22 4.78
N ARG A 419 18.45 4.82 5.79
CA ARG A 419 18.00 3.94 6.87
C ARG A 419 16.86 4.56 7.68
N ILE A 420 15.73 3.86 7.74
CA ILE A 420 14.60 4.19 8.63
C ILE A 420 15.05 4.05 10.08
N ARG A 421 14.76 5.06 10.92
CA ARG A 421 15.10 5.07 12.34
C ARG A 421 13.94 5.60 13.17
N ILE A 422 13.37 4.75 13.98
CA ILE A 422 12.24 5.07 14.88
C ILE A 422 12.64 5.07 16.35
N ASN A 423 13.82 4.54 16.66
CA ASN A 423 14.41 4.55 17.98
C ASN A 423 15.96 4.59 17.91
N TRP A 424 16.56 4.84 19.04
CA TRP A 424 18.00 4.87 19.25
C TRP A 424 18.31 4.06 20.50
N ALA A 425 19.23 3.11 20.38
CA ALA A 425 19.60 2.21 21.47
C ALA A 425 21.08 2.37 21.86
N SER A 426 21.38 2.14 23.12
CA SER A 426 22.74 2.07 23.66
C SER A 426 22.79 0.99 24.74
N GLY A 427 23.80 0.12 24.69
CA GLY A 427 23.95 -0.95 25.67
C GLY A 427 22.76 -1.93 25.71
N GLY A 428 22.05 -2.13 24.58
CA GLY A 428 20.88 -3.02 24.49
C GLY A 428 19.57 -2.41 25.00
N SER A 429 19.56 -1.13 25.39
CA SER A 429 18.35 -0.44 25.84
C SER A 429 18.01 0.72 24.91
N ILE A 430 16.73 0.92 24.61
CA ILE A 430 16.25 2.08 23.84
C ILE A 430 16.38 3.32 24.73
N ILE A 431 17.11 4.33 24.25
CA ILE A 431 17.41 5.58 24.97
C ILE A 431 16.68 6.79 24.43
N SER A 432 16.16 6.73 23.19
CA SER A 432 15.40 7.80 22.55
C SER A 432 14.48 7.22 21.47
N GLY A 433 13.39 7.90 21.16
CA GLY A 433 12.38 7.44 20.20
C GLY A 433 11.38 6.45 20.80
N PHE A 434 10.74 5.65 19.98
CA PHE A 434 9.62 4.79 20.37
C PHE A 434 10.08 3.42 20.84
N LYS A 435 9.57 2.96 22.00
CA LYS A 435 9.84 1.64 22.56
C LYS A 435 9.15 0.52 21.82
N ILE A 436 7.92 0.77 21.38
CA ILE A 436 7.08 -0.20 20.68
C ILE A 436 6.79 0.34 19.29
N TYR A 437 6.95 -0.51 18.30
CA TYR A 437 6.68 -0.17 16.93
C TYR A 437 5.82 -1.23 16.26
N GLU A 438 4.70 -0.80 15.70
CA GLU A 438 3.80 -1.64 14.93
C GLU A 438 3.61 -1.07 13.54
N HIS A 439 3.78 -1.90 12.52
CA HIS A 439 3.55 -1.51 11.14
C HIS A 439 2.70 -2.53 10.40
N LYS A 440 1.70 -2.05 9.68
CA LYS A 440 0.88 -2.85 8.77
C LYS A 440 0.65 -2.10 7.46
N VAL A 441 0.53 -2.83 6.36
CA VAL A 441 0.10 -2.28 5.08
C VAL A 441 -1.35 -1.82 5.17
N ASP A 442 -1.68 -0.74 4.49
CA ASP A 442 -3.05 -0.32 4.25
C ASP A 442 -3.55 -0.96 2.94
N LEU A 443 -4.40 -1.97 3.07
CA LEU A 443 -4.93 -2.68 1.91
C LEU A 443 -5.81 -1.78 1.02
N ASN A 444 -6.44 -0.77 1.57
CA ASN A 444 -7.31 0.13 0.81
C ASN A 444 -6.52 1.01 -0.18
N VAL A 445 -5.35 1.50 0.22
CA VAL A 445 -4.50 2.31 -0.67
C VAL A 445 -3.76 1.47 -1.72
N ILE A 446 -3.66 0.14 -1.55
CA ILE A 446 -3.14 -0.75 -2.60
C ILE A 446 -4.10 -0.77 -3.80
N TYR A 447 -5.40 -0.83 -3.54
CA TYR A 447 -6.42 -0.92 -4.59
C TYR A 447 -6.69 0.43 -5.26
N SER A 448 -6.58 1.51 -4.51
CA SER A 448 -6.88 2.86 -4.99
C SER A 448 -5.98 3.87 -4.28
N PRO A 449 -4.68 3.94 -4.66
CA PRO A 449 -3.74 4.87 -4.05
C PRO A 449 -4.13 6.33 -4.30
N PRO A 450 -3.66 7.27 -3.47
CA PRO A 450 -3.64 8.68 -3.82
C PRO A 450 -2.84 8.92 -5.12
N LEU A 451 -3.07 10.05 -5.76
CA LEU A 451 -2.35 10.42 -6.98
C LEU A 451 -0.84 10.48 -6.81
N PHE A 452 -0.11 10.28 -7.89
CA PHE A 452 1.36 10.37 -7.96
C PHE A 452 2.13 9.46 -7.00
N VAL A 453 1.47 8.46 -6.43
CA VAL A 453 2.19 7.39 -5.75
C VAL A 453 2.99 6.59 -6.80
N PRO A 454 4.32 6.43 -6.63
CA PRO A 454 5.16 5.79 -7.64
C PRO A 454 4.69 4.39 -7.99
N TYR A 455 4.69 4.08 -9.30
CA TYR A 455 4.46 2.74 -9.79
C TYR A 455 5.77 1.94 -9.81
N THR A 456 5.67 0.64 -9.56
CA THR A 456 6.80 -0.30 -9.58
C THR A 456 6.89 -1.09 -10.89
N GLY A 457 5.98 -0.82 -11.81
CA GLY A 457 5.92 -1.44 -13.14
C GLY A 457 4.86 -0.79 -14.02
N SER A 458 4.97 -1.01 -15.33
CA SER A 458 4.03 -0.49 -16.33
C SER A 458 2.75 -1.31 -16.45
N ASP A 459 2.82 -2.61 -16.08
CA ASP A 459 1.77 -3.56 -16.35
C ASP A 459 0.62 -3.45 -15.35
N PHE A 460 -0.59 -3.51 -15.88
CA PHE A 460 -1.79 -3.65 -15.07
C PHE A 460 -1.88 -5.04 -14.47
N ARG A 461 -2.15 -5.08 -13.18
CA ARG A 461 -2.34 -6.32 -12.42
C ARG A 461 -3.72 -6.32 -11.76
N ILE A 462 -4.22 -7.53 -11.53
CA ILE A 462 -5.42 -7.73 -10.74
C ILE A 462 -5.06 -7.45 -9.29
N VAL A 463 -5.74 -6.48 -8.68
CA VAL A 463 -5.52 -6.10 -7.28
C VAL A 463 -6.71 -6.48 -6.39
N GLY A 464 -7.86 -6.76 -6.95
CA GLY A 464 -9.04 -7.24 -6.24
C GLY A 464 -9.99 -8.00 -7.17
N TRP A 465 -10.67 -9.01 -6.62
CA TRP A 465 -11.71 -9.79 -7.28
C TRP A 465 -12.93 -9.87 -6.35
N GLU A 466 -14.11 -9.69 -6.90
CA GLU A 466 -15.37 -9.75 -6.17
C GLU A 466 -16.46 -10.36 -7.06
N GLU A 467 -17.23 -11.28 -6.52
CA GLU A 467 -18.46 -11.77 -7.12
C GLU A 467 -19.64 -10.94 -6.62
N ILE A 468 -20.56 -10.59 -7.55
CA ILE A 468 -21.68 -9.66 -7.30
C ILE A 468 -23.00 -10.39 -7.41
#